data_d19e70ed2f04ae63d218d0392fa6f0f0
#
_entry.id   d19e70ed2f04ae63d218d0392fa6f0f0
#
_cell.length_a   1.000
_cell.length_b   1.000
_cell.length_c   1.000
_cell.angle_alpha   90.00
_cell.angle_beta   90.00
_cell.angle_gamma   90.00
#
_symmetry.space_group_name_H-M   'P 1'
#
loop_
_entity.id
_entity.type
_entity.pdbx_description
1 polymer ?
#
loop_
_entity_poly.entity_id
_entity_poly.type
_entity_poly.pdbx_seq_one_letter_code
_entity_poly.pdbx_strand_id
1 'polypeptide(L)'
;MGHHTFPASDADRLEDATMRYRHCSAEQLHWALDPSPGDSVVDLGSGTGFYTDDVAPRVDEVYAVDVQEAMHDRYREKGVPENVELVTSGADELPFDDDAMDAAFATMTYHELPAAAVTELARVLRPGGRVAVVDWTADGPGESGPPVDERYNEGYATDALREAGFTVEFGATRSDTFLVVATLDGE
;
A
#
# COMPACT_ATOMS: atom_id res chain seq x y z
N MET A 1 -4.16 -2.81 20.49
CA MET A 1 -3.29 -3.94 20.10
C MET A 1 -2.04 -3.31 19.55
N GLY A 2 -0.84 -3.79 19.93
CA GLY A 2 0.39 -3.23 19.37
C GLY A 2 0.49 -3.66 17.92
N HIS A 3 0.62 -2.70 17.02
CA HIS A 3 0.90 -2.98 15.60
C HIS A 3 2.28 -3.65 15.53
N HIS A 4 2.32 -4.85 14.98
CA HIS A 4 3.57 -5.58 14.77
C HIS A 4 4.14 -5.14 13.42
N THR A 5 5.17 -4.32 13.46
CA THR A 5 5.84 -3.83 12.25
C THR A 5 6.88 -4.86 11.79
N PHE A 6 6.97 -5.11 10.48
CA PHE A 6 7.96 -6.05 9.92
C PHE A 6 9.38 -5.63 10.33
N PRO A 7 10.22 -6.54 10.87
CA PRO A 7 11.54 -6.18 11.36
C PRO A 7 12.49 -5.74 10.25
N ALA A 8 13.10 -4.56 10.35
CA ALA A 8 14.08 -4.08 9.39
C ALA A 8 15.33 -4.98 9.26
N SER A 9 15.60 -5.83 10.27
CA SER A 9 16.64 -6.87 10.18
C SER A 9 16.36 -7.92 9.11
N ASP A 10 15.11 -8.12 8.74
CA ASP A 10 14.64 -9.11 7.76
C ASP A 10 14.33 -8.47 6.40
N ALA A 11 14.70 -7.20 6.19
CA ALA A 11 14.40 -6.41 5.00
C ALA A 11 14.80 -7.10 3.68
N ASP A 12 15.89 -7.87 3.67
CA ASP A 12 16.34 -8.63 2.49
C ASP A 12 15.28 -9.60 1.95
N ARG A 13 14.35 -10.07 2.80
CA ARG A 13 13.24 -10.94 2.39
C ARG A 13 12.18 -10.19 1.57
N LEU A 14 12.11 -8.87 1.70
CA LEU A 14 11.19 -8.04 0.93
C LEU A 14 11.62 -7.90 -0.54
N GLU A 15 12.88 -8.23 -0.86
CA GLU A 15 13.43 -8.18 -2.22
C GLU A 15 13.36 -9.56 -2.95
N ASP A 16 12.78 -10.59 -2.33
CA ASP A 16 12.54 -11.88 -3.02
C ASP A 16 11.39 -11.75 -4.04
N ALA A 17 11.74 -11.43 -5.27
CA ALA A 17 10.78 -11.25 -6.36
C ALA A 17 9.89 -12.49 -6.60
N THR A 18 10.41 -13.71 -6.38
CA THR A 18 9.62 -14.94 -6.55
C THR A 18 8.49 -14.99 -5.51
N MET A 19 8.81 -14.69 -4.27
CA MET A 19 7.84 -14.64 -3.19
C MET A 19 6.86 -13.47 -3.40
N ARG A 20 7.38 -12.26 -3.65
CA ARG A 20 6.55 -11.05 -3.78
C ARG A 20 5.55 -11.17 -4.94
N TYR A 21 6.01 -11.52 -6.14
CA TYR A 21 5.13 -11.62 -7.31
C TYR A 21 4.20 -12.83 -7.30
N ARG A 22 4.47 -13.85 -6.49
CA ARG A 22 3.49 -14.92 -6.24
C ARG A 22 2.22 -14.37 -5.56
N HIS A 23 2.36 -13.36 -4.71
CA HIS A 23 1.27 -12.79 -3.92
C HIS A 23 0.63 -11.56 -4.58
N CYS A 24 1.43 -10.72 -5.23
CA CYS A 24 0.96 -9.59 -6.04
C CYS A 24 1.93 -9.36 -7.19
N SER A 25 1.54 -9.64 -8.44
CA SER A 25 2.39 -9.33 -9.59
C SER A 25 2.36 -7.84 -9.93
N ALA A 26 3.42 -7.36 -10.63
CA ALA A 26 3.46 -5.98 -11.12
C ALA A 26 2.25 -5.65 -12.00
N GLU A 27 1.84 -6.57 -12.89
CA GLU A 27 0.68 -6.37 -13.76
C GLU A 27 -0.62 -6.27 -12.97
N GLN A 28 -0.78 -7.05 -11.89
CA GLN A 28 -1.94 -6.97 -11.02
C GLN A 28 -2.00 -5.62 -10.30
N LEU A 29 -0.86 -5.14 -9.78
CA LEU A 29 -0.76 -3.84 -9.13
C LEU A 29 -1.05 -2.71 -10.13
N HIS A 30 -0.47 -2.75 -11.34
CA HIS A 30 -0.73 -1.76 -12.38
C HIS A 30 -2.20 -1.73 -12.80
N TRP A 31 -2.84 -2.90 -12.95
CA TRP A 31 -4.26 -2.97 -13.26
C TRP A 31 -5.11 -2.37 -12.12
N ALA A 32 -4.76 -2.70 -10.87
CA ALA A 32 -5.51 -2.22 -9.71
C ALA A 32 -5.38 -0.70 -9.51
N LEU A 33 -4.18 -0.16 -9.70
CA LEU A 33 -3.89 1.25 -9.51
C LEU A 33 -4.27 2.12 -10.72
N ASP A 34 -4.23 1.54 -11.94
CA ASP A 34 -4.45 2.22 -13.23
C ASP A 34 -3.63 3.51 -13.39
N PRO A 35 -2.29 3.44 -13.19
CA PRO A 35 -1.44 4.61 -13.08
C PRO A 35 -1.28 5.35 -14.42
N SER A 36 -1.24 6.67 -14.35
CA SER A 36 -1.06 7.56 -15.50
C SER A 36 0.22 8.42 -15.39
N PRO A 37 0.87 8.81 -16.50
CA PRO A 37 2.18 9.49 -16.47
C PRO A 37 2.22 10.85 -15.74
N GLY A 38 1.07 11.41 -15.39
CA GLY A 38 0.98 12.68 -14.67
C GLY A 38 0.60 12.53 -13.20
N ASP A 39 0.47 11.28 -12.70
CA ASP A 39 -0.04 11.02 -11.37
C ASP A 39 1.03 11.23 -10.30
N SER A 40 0.61 11.78 -9.16
CA SER A 40 1.32 11.74 -7.88
C SER A 40 0.73 10.63 -7.02
N VAL A 41 1.55 9.67 -6.62
CA VAL A 41 1.10 8.41 -6.01
C VAL A 41 1.75 8.21 -4.64
N VAL A 42 0.97 7.70 -3.67
CA VAL A 42 1.49 7.32 -2.34
C VAL A 42 1.57 5.80 -2.23
N ASP A 43 2.73 5.29 -1.81
CA ASP A 43 2.95 3.90 -1.39
C ASP A 43 3.00 3.85 0.15
N LEU A 44 1.96 3.28 0.77
CA LEU A 44 1.88 3.16 2.23
C LEU A 44 2.54 1.88 2.72
N GLY A 45 3.55 2.03 3.58
CA GLY A 45 4.38 0.93 4.07
C GLY A 45 5.29 0.42 2.96
N SER A 46 5.98 1.34 2.29
CA SER A 46 6.83 1.07 1.12
C SER A 46 7.98 0.11 1.40
N GLY A 47 8.42 0.01 2.67
CA GLY A 47 9.54 -0.82 3.07
C GLY A 47 10.82 -0.47 2.29
N THR A 48 11.36 -1.47 1.60
CA THR A 48 12.56 -1.33 0.75
C THR A 48 12.24 -0.85 -0.68
N GLY A 49 10.99 -0.48 -0.96
CA GLY A 49 10.56 0.06 -2.25
C GLY A 49 10.36 -0.98 -3.36
N PHE A 50 10.14 -2.25 -3.02
CA PHE A 50 9.99 -3.31 -4.02
C PHE A 50 8.86 -3.01 -5.02
N TYR A 51 7.67 -2.66 -4.54
CA TYR A 51 6.54 -2.30 -5.41
C TYR A 51 6.55 -0.84 -5.84
N THR A 52 7.18 0.03 -5.05
CA THR A 52 7.45 1.42 -5.48
C THR A 52 8.21 1.44 -6.81
N ASP A 53 9.23 0.58 -6.96
CA ASP A 53 10.03 0.45 -8.19
C ASP A 53 9.21 -0.03 -9.40
N ASP A 54 8.16 -0.81 -9.18
CA ASP A 54 7.25 -1.24 -10.24
C ASP A 54 6.32 -0.09 -10.70
N VAL A 55 5.92 0.80 -9.80
CA VAL A 55 4.98 1.90 -10.09
C VAL A 55 5.70 3.14 -10.63
N ALA A 56 6.86 3.49 -10.08
CA ALA A 56 7.60 4.71 -10.41
C ALA A 56 7.79 4.97 -11.92
N PRO A 57 8.09 3.98 -12.79
CA PRO A 57 8.25 4.21 -14.23
C PRO A 57 6.97 4.64 -14.97
N ARG A 58 5.81 4.63 -14.32
CA ARG A 58 4.49 4.84 -14.93
C ARG A 58 3.80 6.13 -14.52
N VAL A 59 4.38 6.85 -13.56
CA VAL A 59 3.78 8.04 -12.93
C VAL A 59 4.76 9.19 -12.92
N ASP A 60 4.31 10.39 -12.55
CA ASP A 60 5.19 11.55 -12.42
C ASP A 60 6.03 11.43 -11.15
N GLU A 61 5.40 11.10 -10.02
CA GLU A 61 6.06 11.03 -8.73
C GLU A 61 5.47 9.95 -7.82
N VAL A 62 6.31 9.30 -7.02
CA VAL A 62 5.88 8.38 -5.97
C VAL A 62 6.42 8.83 -4.62
N TYR A 63 5.54 8.99 -3.64
CA TYR A 63 5.89 9.20 -2.23
C TYR A 63 5.89 7.85 -1.52
N ALA A 64 7.08 7.34 -1.25
CA ALA A 64 7.30 6.07 -0.56
C ALA A 64 7.27 6.30 0.95
N VAL A 65 6.12 6.04 1.58
CA VAL A 65 5.89 6.29 3.01
C VAL A 65 6.16 5.02 3.82
N ASP A 66 7.03 5.14 4.82
CA ASP A 66 7.24 4.09 5.83
C ASP A 66 7.52 4.73 7.19
N VAL A 67 7.08 4.08 8.27
CA VAL A 67 7.34 4.55 9.64
C VAL A 67 8.77 4.28 10.09
N GLN A 68 9.47 3.35 9.41
CA GLN A 68 10.81 2.92 9.77
C GLN A 68 11.86 3.54 8.85
N GLU A 69 12.61 4.53 9.33
CA GLU A 69 13.75 5.11 8.60
C GLU A 69 14.76 4.03 8.15
N ALA A 70 14.92 2.95 8.93
CA ALA A 70 15.80 1.85 8.58
C ALA A 70 15.38 1.10 7.29
N MET A 71 14.10 1.11 6.91
CA MET A 71 13.63 0.59 5.63
C MET A 71 14.07 1.53 4.49
N HIS A 72 13.92 2.83 4.68
CA HIS A 72 14.40 3.83 3.73
C HIS A 72 15.93 3.79 3.54
N ASP A 73 16.70 3.50 4.60
CA ASP A 73 18.14 3.30 4.47
C ASP A 73 18.46 2.11 3.55
N ARG A 74 17.71 1.01 3.67
CA ARG A 74 17.83 -0.14 2.75
C ARG A 74 17.44 0.24 1.31
N TYR A 75 16.38 1.04 1.16
CA TYR A 75 15.97 1.51 -0.16
C TYR A 75 17.05 2.41 -0.79
N ARG A 76 17.66 3.32 -0.02
CA ARG A 76 18.81 4.15 -0.49
C ARG A 76 20.00 3.29 -0.90
N GLU A 77 20.32 2.24 -0.14
CA GLU A 77 21.39 1.29 -0.48
C GLU A 77 21.12 0.54 -1.80
N LYS A 78 19.88 0.20 -2.08
CA LYS A 78 19.43 -0.43 -3.32
C LYS A 78 19.47 0.53 -4.52
N GLY A 79 19.24 1.79 -4.29
CA GLY A 79 19.09 2.85 -5.29
C GLY A 79 17.63 3.25 -5.48
N VAL A 80 17.33 4.51 -5.17
CA VAL A 80 16.00 5.09 -5.28
C VAL A 80 15.84 5.75 -6.65
N PRO A 81 14.74 5.49 -7.41
CA PRO A 81 14.46 6.20 -8.66
C PRO A 81 14.37 7.72 -8.48
N GLU A 82 14.69 8.49 -9.51
CA GLU A 82 14.74 9.96 -9.44
C GLU A 82 13.38 10.61 -9.11
N ASN A 83 12.29 9.94 -9.47
CA ASN A 83 10.92 10.39 -9.22
C ASN A 83 10.28 9.73 -7.97
N VAL A 84 11.09 9.22 -7.06
CA VAL A 84 10.62 8.66 -5.77
C VAL A 84 11.13 9.51 -4.62
N GLU A 85 10.22 10.01 -3.79
CA GLU A 85 10.53 10.67 -2.53
C GLU A 85 10.29 9.73 -1.35
N LEU A 86 11.28 9.60 -0.47
CA LEU A 86 11.18 8.79 0.76
C LEU A 86 10.64 9.65 1.90
N VAL A 87 9.49 9.24 2.47
CA VAL A 87 8.78 9.98 3.50
C VAL A 87 8.65 9.14 4.76
N THR A 88 9.40 9.48 5.81
CA THR A 88 9.29 8.78 7.11
C THR A 88 8.16 9.38 7.91
N SER A 89 7.00 8.69 7.91
CA SER A 89 5.77 9.13 8.60
C SER A 89 4.88 7.96 8.94
N GLY A 90 4.01 8.13 9.94
CA GLY A 90 2.87 7.25 10.16
C GLY A 90 1.82 7.41 9.06
N ALA A 91 1.10 6.34 8.75
CA ALA A 91 0.04 6.39 7.74
C ALA A 91 -1.24 7.11 8.21
N ASP A 92 -1.33 7.44 9.48
CA ASP A 92 -2.41 8.17 10.12
C ASP A 92 -2.18 9.69 10.21
N GLU A 93 -1.01 10.17 9.78
CA GLU A 93 -0.64 11.60 9.75
C GLU A 93 0.35 11.84 8.59
N LEU A 94 -0.18 11.84 7.37
CA LEU A 94 0.62 12.02 6.16
C LEU A 94 0.98 13.51 5.98
N PRO A 95 2.25 13.84 5.67
CA PRO A 95 2.70 15.23 5.53
C PRO A 95 2.34 15.83 4.17
N PHE A 96 1.14 15.57 3.69
CA PHE A 96 0.61 16.07 2.43
C PHE A 96 -0.61 16.95 2.65
N ASP A 97 -0.84 17.89 1.74
CA ASP A 97 -2.06 18.69 1.73
C ASP A 97 -3.29 17.84 1.36
N ASP A 98 -4.48 18.36 1.65
CA ASP A 98 -5.74 17.77 1.22
C ASP A 98 -5.78 17.76 -0.33
N ASP A 99 -6.37 16.71 -0.91
CA ASP A 99 -6.55 16.56 -2.36
C ASP A 99 -5.24 16.63 -3.18
N ALA A 100 -4.11 16.28 -2.59
CA ALA A 100 -2.81 16.40 -3.24
C ALA A 100 -2.45 15.21 -4.15
N MET A 101 -3.01 14.02 -3.89
CA MET A 101 -2.60 12.78 -4.53
C MET A 101 -3.66 12.24 -5.51
N ASP A 102 -3.20 11.63 -6.60
CA ASP A 102 -4.06 10.99 -7.62
C ASP A 102 -4.42 9.57 -7.26
N ALA A 103 -3.46 8.84 -6.67
CA ALA A 103 -3.67 7.46 -6.27
C ALA A 103 -2.83 7.09 -5.05
N ALA A 104 -3.22 5.98 -4.41
CA ALA A 104 -2.47 5.38 -3.32
C ALA A 104 -2.51 3.86 -3.40
N PHE A 105 -1.49 3.19 -2.88
CA PHE A 105 -1.52 1.75 -2.73
C PHE A 105 -0.86 1.29 -1.42
N ALA A 106 -1.27 0.11 -0.96
CA ALA A 106 -0.65 -0.58 0.16
C ALA A 106 -0.50 -2.06 -0.22
N THR A 107 0.72 -2.58 -0.16
CA THR A 107 1.02 -3.97 -0.54
C THR A 107 1.68 -4.73 0.60
N MET A 108 0.98 -5.74 1.13
CA MET A 108 1.44 -6.60 2.23
C MET A 108 1.76 -5.85 3.53
N THR A 109 1.07 -4.72 3.78
CA THR A 109 1.29 -3.84 4.93
C THR A 109 -0.01 -3.33 5.56
N TYR A 110 -1.17 -3.47 4.89
CA TYR A 110 -2.44 -2.93 5.37
C TYR A 110 -2.82 -3.43 6.78
N HIS A 111 -2.49 -4.68 7.11
CA HIS A 111 -2.69 -5.26 8.45
C HIS A 111 -1.87 -4.58 9.56
N GLU A 112 -0.80 -3.87 9.22
CA GLU A 112 0.05 -3.12 10.15
C GLU A 112 -0.42 -1.66 10.31
N LEU A 113 -1.26 -1.16 9.38
CA LEU A 113 -1.67 0.25 9.37
C LEU A 113 -2.66 0.55 10.51
N PRO A 114 -2.57 1.73 11.13
CA PRO A 114 -3.59 2.18 12.07
C PRO A 114 -4.94 2.38 11.37
N ALA A 115 -6.03 2.18 12.08
CA ALA A 115 -7.39 2.34 11.52
C ALA A 115 -7.64 3.74 10.92
N ALA A 116 -6.97 4.76 11.42
CA ALA A 116 -7.06 6.12 10.92
C ALA A 116 -6.41 6.31 9.53
N ALA A 117 -5.55 5.39 9.08
CA ALA A 117 -4.86 5.49 7.80
C ALA A 117 -5.84 5.61 6.61
N VAL A 118 -6.98 4.91 6.65
CA VAL A 118 -7.98 4.98 5.58
C VAL A 118 -8.65 6.35 5.51
N THR A 119 -8.92 6.97 6.67
CA THR A 119 -9.44 8.34 6.74
C THR A 119 -8.42 9.35 6.24
N GLU A 120 -7.15 9.13 6.56
CA GLU A 120 -6.06 9.99 6.10
C GLU A 120 -5.84 9.86 4.59
N LEU A 121 -5.99 8.65 4.03
CA LEU A 121 -6.02 8.45 2.57
C LEU A 121 -7.16 9.24 1.91
N ALA A 122 -8.36 9.23 2.50
CA ALA A 122 -9.49 10.02 1.99
C ALA A 122 -9.23 11.53 2.02
N ARG A 123 -8.42 12.02 2.96
CA ARG A 123 -8.02 13.42 3.03
C ARG A 123 -7.02 13.81 1.94
N VAL A 124 -5.99 12.98 1.73
CA VAL A 124 -4.89 13.34 0.82
C VAL A 124 -5.19 13.03 -0.64
N LEU A 125 -6.10 12.09 -0.92
CA LEU A 125 -6.54 11.79 -2.28
C LEU A 125 -7.52 12.84 -2.77
N ARG A 126 -7.35 13.27 -4.01
CA ARG A 126 -8.33 14.14 -4.66
C ARG A 126 -9.62 13.38 -5.00
N PRO A 127 -10.77 14.05 -5.13
CA PRO A 127 -12.00 13.42 -5.60
C PRO A 127 -11.76 12.64 -6.90
N GLY A 128 -12.19 11.39 -6.94
CA GLY A 128 -11.88 10.45 -8.02
C GLY A 128 -10.52 9.76 -7.89
N GLY A 129 -9.74 10.07 -6.85
CA GLY A 129 -8.47 9.40 -6.56
C GLY A 129 -8.65 7.91 -6.27
N ARG A 130 -7.70 7.11 -6.73
CA ARG A 130 -7.81 5.64 -6.71
C ARG A 130 -6.96 5.04 -5.60
N VAL A 131 -7.48 4.00 -4.92
CA VAL A 131 -6.73 3.22 -3.94
C VAL A 131 -6.72 1.75 -4.30
N ALA A 132 -5.56 1.11 -4.18
CA ALA A 132 -5.37 -0.32 -4.32
C ALA A 132 -4.76 -0.92 -3.04
N VAL A 133 -5.45 -1.87 -2.43
CA VAL A 133 -4.97 -2.60 -1.24
C VAL A 133 -4.80 -4.06 -1.60
N VAL A 134 -3.57 -4.57 -1.45
CA VAL A 134 -3.27 -6.01 -1.53
C VAL A 134 -2.64 -6.43 -0.22
N ASP A 135 -3.26 -7.37 0.48
CA ASP A 135 -2.70 -7.84 1.74
C ASP A 135 -3.04 -9.30 2.03
N TRP A 136 -2.40 -9.84 3.06
CA TRP A 136 -2.64 -11.18 3.57
C TRP A 136 -4.08 -11.33 4.08
N THR A 137 -4.76 -12.41 3.66
CA THR A 137 -6.13 -12.64 4.12
C THR A 137 -6.18 -13.48 5.40
N ALA A 138 -7.08 -13.10 6.31
CA ALA A 138 -7.43 -13.90 7.48
C ALA A 138 -8.19 -15.20 7.11
N ASP A 139 -8.75 -15.27 5.89
CA ASP A 139 -9.51 -16.43 5.38
C ASP A 139 -8.60 -17.48 4.72
N GLY A 140 -7.27 -17.24 4.70
CA GLY A 140 -6.29 -18.12 4.08
C GLY A 140 -5.72 -19.20 5.03
N PRO A 141 -4.90 -20.12 4.51
CA PRO A 141 -4.36 -21.24 5.28
C PRO A 141 -3.31 -20.83 6.33
N GLY A 142 -2.78 -19.61 6.26
CA GLY A 142 -1.77 -19.12 7.21
C GLY A 142 -0.38 -19.72 7.04
N GLU A 143 -0.09 -20.34 5.89
CA GLU A 143 1.22 -20.97 5.63
C GLU A 143 2.33 -19.94 5.33
N SER A 144 1.95 -18.73 4.95
CA SER A 144 2.86 -17.62 4.61
C SER A 144 2.34 -16.32 5.23
N GLY A 145 3.22 -15.34 5.41
CA GLY A 145 2.88 -14.01 5.95
C GLY A 145 2.80 -13.98 7.49
N PRO A 146 2.19 -12.94 8.06
CA PRO A 146 2.02 -12.78 9.50
C PRO A 146 1.03 -13.83 10.07
N PRO A 147 0.93 -13.98 11.40
CA PRO A 147 -0.09 -14.81 12.03
C PRO A 147 -1.51 -14.46 11.55
N VAL A 148 -2.38 -15.46 11.41
CA VAL A 148 -3.75 -15.27 10.87
C VAL A 148 -4.59 -14.31 11.72
N ASP A 149 -4.37 -14.29 13.01
CA ASP A 149 -5.06 -13.41 13.98
C ASP A 149 -4.59 -11.94 13.93
N GLU A 150 -3.53 -11.65 13.18
CA GLU A 150 -3.04 -10.30 12.89
C GLU A 150 -3.51 -9.78 11.53
N ARG A 151 -4.23 -10.60 10.73
CA ARG A 151 -4.68 -10.25 9.37
C ARG A 151 -6.09 -9.72 9.37
N TYR A 152 -6.39 -8.94 8.36
CA TYR A 152 -7.75 -8.62 7.97
C TYR A 152 -8.23 -9.53 6.83
N ASN A 153 -9.49 -9.43 6.46
CA ASN A 153 -10.02 -10.02 5.23
C ASN A 153 -10.52 -8.92 4.27
N GLU A 154 -10.88 -9.34 3.07
CA GLU A 154 -11.37 -8.44 2.02
C GLU A 154 -12.59 -7.63 2.48
N GLY A 155 -13.53 -8.27 3.20
CA GLY A 155 -14.73 -7.61 3.72
C GLY A 155 -14.42 -6.47 4.69
N TYR A 156 -13.45 -6.68 5.61
CA TYR A 156 -13.02 -5.65 6.54
C TYR A 156 -12.44 -4.43 5.80
N ALA A 157 -11.53 -4.66 4.84
CA ALA A 157 -10.92 -3.57 4.07
C ALA A 157 -11.97 -2.84 3.22
N THR A 158 -12.91 -3.56 2.63
CA THR A 158 -14.03 -3.02 1.88
C THR A 158 -14.92 -2.11 2.74
N ASP A 159 -15.28 -2.56 3.93
CA ASP A 159 -16.14 -1.78 4.84
C ASP A 159 -15.42 -0.53 5.34
N ALA A 160 -14.14 -0.63 5.71
CA ALA A 160 -13.34 0.51 6.15
C ALA A 160 -13.20 1.59 5.05
N LEU A 161 -12.98 1.19 3.80
CA LEU A 161 -12.92 2.11 2.66
C LEU A 161 -14.27 2.80 2.42
N ARG A 162 -15.39 2.05 2.45
CA ARG A 162 -16.73 2.62 2.31
C ARG A 162 -17.07 3.62 3.40
N GLU A 163 -16.72 3.31 4.66
CA GLU A 163 -16.94 4.21 5.79
C GLU A 163 -16.14 5.52 5.65
N ALA A 164 -15.00 5.49 4.96
CA ALA A 164 -14.18 6.66 4.68
C ALA A 164 -14.58 7.43 3.40
N GLY A 165 -15.65 7.03 2.71
CA GLY A 165 -16.17 7.75 1.53
C GLY A 165 -15.64 7.25 0.19
N PHE A 166 -15.19 5.99 0.13
CA PHE A 166 -14.79 5.37 -1.13
C PHE A 166 -15.90 4.48 -1.71
N THR A 167 -16.07 4.51 -3.02
CA THR A 167 -16.79 3.49 -3.77
C THR A 167 -15.85 2.34 -4.11
N VAL A 168 -16.12 1.13 -3.58
CA VAL A 168 -15.35 -0.08 -3.89
C VAL A 168 -15.78 -0.61 -5.25
N GLU A 169 -14.85 -0.63 -6.20
CA GLU A 169 -15.06 -1.06 -7.59
C GLU A 169 -14.77 -2.55 -7.79
N PHE A 170 -13.82 -3.08 -7.01
CA PHE A 170 -13.40 -4.47 -7.10
C PHE A 170 -12.95 -4.99 -5.75
N GLY A 171 -13.34 -6.20 -5.42
CA GLY A 171 -12.86 -6.96 -4.27
C GLY A 171 -12.70 -8.44 -4.64
N ALA A 172 -11.60 -9.05 -4.26
CA ALA A 172 -11.37 -10.48 -4.47
C ALA A 172 -10.42 -11.05 -3.42
N THR A 173 -10.78 -12.22 -2.90
CA THR A 173 -9.94 -13.05 -2.03
C THR A 173 -9.29 -14.16 -2.86
N ARG A 174 -7.98 -14.33 -2.71
CA ARG A 174 -7.18 -15.42 -3.25
C ARG A 174 -6.83 -16.40 -2.11
N SER A 175 -6.00 -17.42 -2.39
CA SER A 175 -5.61 -18.39 -1.36
C SER A 175 -4.94 -17.76 -0.13
N ASP A 176 -4.03 -16.81 -0.34
CA ASP A 176 -3.21 -16.24 0.72
C ASP A 176 -3.42 -14.74 0.92
N THR A 177 -4.00 -14.06 -0.08
CA THR A 177 -4.13 -12.60 -0.13
C THR A 177 -5.53 -12.17 -0.56
N PHE A 178 -5.86 -10.92 -0.29
CA PHE A 178 -6.99 -10.24 -0.91
C PHE A 178 -6.52 -9.01 -1.71
N LEU A 179 -7.35 -8.55 -2.61
CA LEU A 179 -7.20 -7.29 -3.34
C LEU A 179 -8.51 -6.51 -3.25
N VAL A 180 -8.41 -5.25 -2.88
CA VAL A 180 -9.52 -4.29 -2.96
C VAL A 180 -9.07 -3.09 -3.78
N VAL A 181 -9.94 -2.64 -4.70
CA VAL A 181 -9.76 -1.42 -5.49
C VAL A 181 -10.96 -0.53 -5.26
N ALA A 182 -10.69 0.73 -4.94
CA ALA A 182 -11.75 1.70 -4.68
C ALA A 182 -11.36 3.08 -5.21
N THR A 183 -12.36 3.93 -5.40
CA THR A 183 -12.21 5.31 -5.85
C THR A 183 -12.87 6.24 -4.83
N LEU A 184 -12.21 7.32 -4.47
CA LEU A 184 -12.77 8.33 -3.56
C LEU A 184 -13.95 9.03 -4.24
N ASP A 185 -15.09 9.08 -3.57
CA ASP A 185 -16.28 9.72 -4.10
C ASP A 185 -16.04 11.23 -4.24
N GLY A 186 -16.51 11.82 -5.33
CA GLY A 186 -16.58 13.28 -5.48
C GLY A 186 -17.76 13.84 -4.68
N GLU A 187 -17.59 15.01 -4.07
CA GLU A 187 -18.72 15.77 -3.52
C GLU A 187 -19.71 16.21 -4.62
#